data_e78f26ccdca161777ebe824e4423e188
#
_entry.id   e78f26ccdca161777ebe824e4423e188
#
_cell.length_a   1.000
_cell.length_b   1.000
_cell.length_c   1.000
_cell.angle_alpha   90.00
_cell.angle_beta   90.00
_cell.angle_gamma   90.00
#
_symmetry.space_group_name_H-M   'P 1'
#
loop_
_entity.id
_entity.type
_entity.pdbx_description
1 polymer ?
#
loop_
_entity_poly.entity_id
_entity_poly.type
_entity_poly.pdbx_seq_one_letter_code
_entity_poly.pdbx_strand_id
1 'polypeptide(L)'
;EDTDKVCVKDEYELFRKHMRFLSEELELLYQDWDDVLVESEVLLFDQGEAGFTENKKRFLSWWGNSSLPPLEIVLEQIVVYFISIYLLGAVYDGNILGKIDSAVGHVTVIFLLLLARWIKCSEKLEMADLIELVYRYSREIEHSDENLDRVEELDWFIRI
;
A
#
# COMPACT_ATOMS: atom_id res chain seq x y z
N GLU A 1 -19.39 -22.74 -8.09
CA GLU A 1 -18.69 -22.26 -9.32
C GLU A 1 -19.16 -20.84 -9.64
N ASP A 2 -18.91 -19.87 -8.79
CA ASP A 2 -19.03 -18.45 -9.16
C ASP A 2 -18.43 -17.53 -8.07
N THR A 3 -17.28 -17.91 -7.51
CA THR A 3 -16.62 -17.17 -6.42
C THR A 3 -15.44 -16.28 -6.90
N ASP A 4 -15.15 -16.18 -8.20
CA ASP A 4 -13.99 -15.47 -8.73
C ASP A 4 -14.30 -14.12 -9.41
N LYS A 5 -15.47 -13.55 -9.18
CA LYS A 5 -15.77 -12.18 -9.61
C LYS A 5 -15.88 -11.24 -8.42
N VAL A 6 -14.83 -11.10 -7.63
CA VAL A 6 -14.58 -9.83 -6.99
C VAL A 6 -14.36 -8.82 -8.12
N CYS A 7 -15.27 -7.90 -8.27
CA CYS A 7 -15.37 -7.07 -9.47
C CYS A 7 -14.11 -6.24 -9.58
N VAL A 8 -13.33 -6.42 -10.64
CA VAL A 8 -12.08 -5.67 -10.92
C VAL A 8 -12.29 -4.16 -10.80
N LYS A 9 -13.48 -3.68 -11.10
CA LYS A 9 -13.90 -2.29 -10.96
C LYS A 9 -13.88 -1.81 -9.50
N ASP A 10 -14.23 -2.70 -8.57
CA ASP A 10 -14.22 -2.38 -7.14
C ASP A 10 -12.78 -2.27 -6.59
N GLU A 11 -11.85 -3.09 -7.10
CA GLU A 11 -10.43 -3.03 -6.71
C GLU A 11 -9.75 -1.71 -7.13
N TYR A 12 -9.96 -1.27 -8.36
CA TYR A 12 -9.40 -0.01 -8.87
C TYR A 12 -9.86 1.20 -8.06
N GLU A 13 -11.17 1.31 -7.81
CA GLU A 13 -11.73 2.42 -7.03
C GLU A 13 -11.30 2.35 -5.56
N LEU A 14 -11.16 1.16 -4.99
CA LEU A 14 -10.64 0.97 -3.65
C LEU A 14 -9.20 1.47 -3.53
N PHE A 15 -8.34 1.09 -4.48
CA PHE A 15 -6.93 1.51 -4.49
C PHE A 15 -6.78 3.02 -4.69
N ARG A 16 -7.62 3.63 -5.54
CA ARG A 16 -7.67 5.09 -5.67
C ARG A 16 -8.07 5.76 -4.36
N LYS A 17 -9.08 5.22 -3.67
CA LYS A 17 -9.50 5.72 -2.36
C LYS A 17 -8.35 5.66 -1.35
N HIS A 18 -7.59 4.56 -1.31
CA HIS A 18 -6.46 4.43 -0.41
C HIS A 18 -5.35 5.45 -0.70
N MET A 19 -5.00 5.67 -1.98
CA MET A 19 -3.98 6.67 -2.33
C MET A 19 -4.43 8.09 -1.99
N ARG A 20 -5.69 8.45 -2.26
CA ARG A 20 -6.24 9.75 -1.87
C ARG A 20 -6.28 9.96 -0.37
N PHE A 21 -6.63 8.93 0.39
CA PHE A 21 -6.61 9.01 1.85
C PHE A 21 -5.23 9.42 2.36
N LEU A 22 -4.14 8.90 1.80
CA LEU A 22 -2.79 9.26 2.19
C LEU A 22 -2.46 10.73 1.92
N SER A 23 -2.92 11.28 0.80
CA SER A 23 -2.60 12.65 0.38
C SER A 23 -3.56 13.71 0.97
N GLU A 24 -4.82 13.34 1.25
CA GLU A 24 -5.86 14.28 1.64
C GLU A 24 -6.16 14.26 3.14
N GLU A 25 -5.97 13.12 3.82
CA GLU A 25 -6.43 12.92 5.19
C GLU A 25 -5.30 12.76 6.22
N LEU A 26 -4.08 12.42 5.78
CA LEU A 26 -2.96 12.25 6.68
C LEU A 26 -2.14 13.53 6.82
N GLU A 27 -1.59 13.72 8.02
CA GLU A 27 -0.58 14.76 8.26
C GLU A 27 0.70 14.42 7.51
N LEU A 28 1.21 15.38 6.72
CA LEU A 28 2.49 15.24 6.02
C LEU A 28 3.62 15.68 6.95
N LEU A 29 4.44 14.74 7.38
CA LEU A 29 5.59 15.01 8.25
C LEU A 29 6.81 15.51 7.46
N TYR A 30 6.95 15.04 6.22
CA TYR A 30 8.10 15.37 5.37
C TYR A 30 7.62 15.87 4.01
N GLN A 31 8.05 17.07 3.64
CA GLN A 31 7.61 17.76 2.43
C GLN A 31 7.85 16.98 1.13
N ASP A 32 8.92 16.20 1.05
CA ASP A 32 9.24 15.36 -0.11
C ASP A 32 8.35 14.11 -0.24
N TRP A 33 7.53 13.82 0.78
CA TRP A 33 6.57 12.72 0.75
C TRP A 33 5.32 13.06 -0.07
N ASP A 34 4.86 14.30 0.00
CA ASP A 34 3.75 14.79 -0.83
C ASP A 34 4.05 14.61 -2.33
N ASP A 35 5.25 14.99 -2.75
CA ASP A 35 5.70 14.80 -4.14
C ASP A 35 5.64 13.30 -4.56
N VAL A 36 5.99 12.39 -3.66
CA VAL A 36 5.91 10.94 -3.92
C VAL A 36 4.47 10.48 -4.08
N LEU A 37 3.55 10.94 -3.23
CA LEU A 37 2.14 10.56 -3.29
C LEU A 37 1.48 11.09 -4.56
N VAL A 38 1.64 12.37 -4.86
CA VAL A 38 1.08 13.01 -6.07
C VAL A 38 1.59 12.33 -7.34
N GLU A 39 2.91 12.11 -7.44
CA GLU A 39 3.50 11.41 -8.57
C GLU A 39 2.99 9.98 -8.70
N SER A 40 2.88 9.26 -7.57
CA SER A 40 2.37 7.89 -7.56
C SER A 40 0.92 7.81 -8.02
N GLU A 41 0.07 8.75 -7.60
CA GLU A 41 -1.32 8.81 -8.02
C GLU A 41 -1.44 8.99 -9.54
N VAL A 42 -0.68 9.90 -10.11
CA VAL A 42 -0.63 10.13 -11.57
C VAL A 42 -0.16 8.88 -12.31
N LEU A 43 0.95 8.27 -11.88
CA LEU A 43 1.52 7.08 -12.53
C LEU A 43 0.59 5.87 -12.49
N LEU A 44 -0.16 5.72 -11.40
CA LEU A 44 -1.07 4.58 -11.23
C LEU A 44 -2.40 4.76 -11.95
N PHE A 45 -2.97 5.98 -11.96
CA PHE A 45 -4.39 6.15 -12.26
C PHE A 45 -4.70 7.06 -13.46
N ASP A 46 -3.71 7.80 -14.00
CA ASP A 46 -3.95 8.72 -15.13
C ASP A 46 -4.44 8.01 -16.40
N GLN A 47 -4.02 6.76 -16.61
CA GLN A 47 -4.46 5.93 -17.75
C GLN A 47 -5.78 5.19 -17.51
N GLY A 48 -6.44 5.44 -16.38
CA GLY A 48 -7.68 4.78 -15.99
C GLY A 48 -7.50 3.29 -15.61
N GLU A 49 -8.64 2.63 -15.38
CA GLU A 49 -8.69 1.25 -14.90
C GLU A 49 -7.95 0.24 -15.79
N ALA A 50 -8.09 0.38 -17.12
CA ALA A 50 -7.43 -0.51 -18.06
C ALA A 50 -5.90 -0.38 -18.01
N GLY A 51 -5.39 0.85 -17.92
CA GLY A 51 -3.96 1.12 -17.79
C GLY A 51 -3.39 0.61 -16.46
N PHE A 52 -4.11 0.85 -15.36
CA PHE A 52 -3.75 0.32 -14.05
C PHE A 52 -3.66 -1.22 -14.06
N THR A 53 -4.67 -1.90 -14.59
CA THR A 53 -4.73 -3.37 -14.65
C THR A 53 -3.58 -3.94 -15.48
N GLU A 54 -3.26 -3.34 -16.60
CA GLU A 54 -2.15 -3.76 -17.45
C GLU A 54 -0.79 -3.53 -16.75
N ASN A 55 -0.57 -2.37 -16.15
CA ASN A 55 0.65 -2.08 -15.41
C ASN A 55 0.83 -3.04 -14.22
N LYS A 56 -0.22 -3.32 -13.46
CA LYS A 56 -0.20 -4.29 -12.36
C LYS A 56 0.20 -5.69 -12.86
N LYS A 57 -0.39 -6.16 -13.94
CA LYS A 57 -0.08 -7.47 -14.54
C LYS A 57 1.38 -7.54 -15.00
N ARG A 58 1.87 -6.49 -15.67
CA ARG A 58 3.27 -6.42 -16.12
C ARG A 58 4.23 -6.38 -14.95
N PHE A 59 3.94 -5.63 -13.91
CA PHE A 59 4.72 -5.56 -12.68
C PHE A 59 4.84 -6.93 -12.00
N LEU A 60 3.73 -7.63 -11.81
CA LEU A 60 3.73 -8.96 -11.19
C LEU A 60 4.53 -9.97 -12.03
N SER A 61 4.40 -9.93 -13.35
CA SER A 61 5.19 -10.76 -14.25
C SER A 61 6.68 -10.43 -14.18
N TRP A 62 7.02 -9.14 -14.17
CA TRP A 62 8.41 -8.69 -14.02
C TRP A 62 9.01 -9.14 -12.69
N TRP A 63 8.26 -8.93 -11.58
CA TRP A 63 8.73 -9.31 -10.25
C TRP A 63 9.04 -10.82 -10.16
N GLY A 64 8.14 -11.67 -10.65
CA GLY A 64 8.32 -13.12 -10.66
C GLY A 64 9.52 -13.62 -11.48
N ASN A 65 10.04 -12.80 -12.40
CA ASN A 65 11.24 -13.09 -13.20
C ASN A 65 12.49 -12.30 -12.75
N SER A 66 12.36 -11.47 -11.73
CA SER A 66 13.47 -10.68 -11.17
C SER A 66 14.36 -11.51 -10.25
N SER A 67 15.47 -10.94 -9.81
CA SER A 67 16.32 -11.52 -8.77
C SER A 67 15.91 -11.16 -7.35
N LEU A 68 14.80 -10.42 -7.18
CA LEU A 68 14.26 -10.07 -5.88
C LEU A 68 13.63 -11.29 -5.19
N PRO A 69 13.49 -11.27 -3.86
CA PRO A 69 12.71 -12.30 -3.16
C PRO A 69 11.28 -12.38 -3.71
N PRO A 70 10.61 -13.53 -3.62
CA PRO A 70 9.20 -13.64 -4.01
C PRO A 70 8.35 -12.55 -3.37
N LEU A 71 7.50 -11.88 -4.17
CA LEU A 71 6.71 -10.73 -3.72
C LEU A 71 5.82 -11.08 -2.52
N GLU A 72 5.22 -12.25 -2.55
CA GLU A 72 4.39 -12.76 -1.46
C GLU A 72 5.16 -12.84 -0.14
N ILE A 73 6.41 -13.26 -0.18
CA ILE A 73 7.26 -13.33 1.04
C ILE A 73 7.59 -11.91 1.53
N VAL A 74 7.89 -11.00 0.62
CA VAL A 74 8.16 -9.59 0.99
C VAL A 74 6.94 -8.97 1.65
N LEU A 75 5.77 -9.11 1.05
CA LEU A 75 4.52 -8.54 1.58
C LEU A 75 4.13 -9.21 2.91
N GLU A 76 4.28 -10.53 3.02
CA GLU A 76 4.05 -11.27 4.27
C GLU A 76 4.93 -10.74 5.42
N GLN A 77 6.23 -10.52 5.18
CA GLN A 77 7.12 -9.98 6.20
C GLN A 77 6.72 -8.57 6.63
N ILE A 78 6.22 -7.75 5.72
CA ILE A 78 5.72 -6.40 6.03
C ILE A 78 4.43 -6.49 6.86
N VAL A 79 3.49 -7.39 6.53
CA VAL A 79 2.29 -7.64 7.37
C VAL A 79 2.69 -8.08 8.77
N VAL A 80 3.62 -9.05 8.90
CA VAL A 80 4.10 -9.54 10.19
C VAL A 80 4.73 -8.41 11.00
N TYR A 81 5.48 -7.52 10.36
CA TYR A 81 6.06 -6.34 11.01
C TYR A 81 4.97 -5.45 11.62
N PHE A 82 3.98 -5.01 10.83
CA PHE A 82 2.91 -4.14 11.32
C PHE A 82 2.04 -4.81 12.40
N ILE A 83 1.68 -6.08 12.22
CA ILE A 83 0.96 -6.84 13.24
C ILE A 83 1.78 -6.90 14.53
N SER A 84 3.08 -7.20 14.45
CA SER A 84 3.93 -7.35 15.63
C SER A 84 4.08 -6.06 16.44
N ILE A 85 4.04 -4.90 15.78
CA ILE A 85 4.15 -3.60 16.44
C ILE A 85 2.81 -3.17 17.04
N TYR A 86 1.71 -3.26 16.28
CA TYR A 86 0.46 -2.63 16.64
C TYR A 86 -0.54 -3.53 17.35
N LEU A 87 -0.48 -4.87 17.18
CA LEU A 87 -1.44 -5.80 17.79
C LEU A 87 -1.46 -5.73 19.32
N LEU A 88 -0.32 -5.42 19.94
CA LEU A 88 -0.26 -5.28 21.40
C LEU A 88 -1.12 -4.10 21.91
N GLY A 89 -1.36 -3.09 21.11
CA GLY A 89 -2.28 -1.98 21.41
C GLY A 89 -3.71 -2.45 21.65
N ALA A 90 -4.13 -3.51 20.96
CA ALA A 90 -5.46 -4.08 21.10
C ALA A 90 -5.78 -4.61 22.53
N VAL A 91 -4.75 -4.84 23.35
CA VAL A 91 -4.92 -5.19 24.78
C VAL A 91 -5.53 -4.02 25.56
N TYR A 92 -5.29 -2.78 25.11
CA TYR A 92 -5.74 -1.56 25.78
C TYR A 92 -7.06 -1.03 25.21
N ASP A 93 -7.23 -1.07 23.89
CA ASP A 93 -8.40 -0.50 23.18
C ASP A 93 -9.44 -1.56 22.76
N GLY A 94 -9.08 -2.86 22.79
CA GLY A 94 -9.95 -3.95 22.40
C GLY A 94 -10.18 -4.10 20.89
N ASN A 95 -9.50 -3.27 20.06
CA ASN A 95 -9.72 -3.19 18.62
C ASN A 95 -8.78 -4.11 17.82
N ILE A 96 -8.87 -5.43 18.04
CA ILE A 96 -8.04 -6.42 17.34
C ILE A 96 -8.26 -6.38 15.83
N LEU A 97 -9.51 -6.28 15.38
CA LEU A 97 -9.84 -6.29 13.95
C LEU A 97 -9.30 -5.06 13.25
N GLY A 98 -9.43 -3.86 13.85
CA GLY A 98 -8.86 -2.64 13.28
C GLY A 98 -7.34 -2.72 13.12
N LYS A 99 -6.62 -3.31 14.08
CA LYS A 99 -5.17 -3.52 13.97
C LYS A 99 -4.79 -4.46 12.83
N ILE A 100 -5.56 -5.53 12.62
CA ILE A 100 -5.33 -6.47 11.51
C ILE A 100 -5.67 -5.80 10.17
N ASP A 101 -6.81 -5.13 10.10
CA ASP A 101 -7.26 -4.43 8.90
C ASP A 101 -6.26 -3.34 8.48
N SER A 102 -5.77 -2.55 9.43
CA SER A 102 -4.74 -1.53 9.16
C SER A 102 -3.42 -2.15 8.69
N ALA A 103 -2.98 -3.29 9.27
CA ALA A 103 -1.77 -3.97 8.82
C ALA A 103 -1.86 -4.40 7.35
N VAL A 104 -3.01 -4.91 6.91
CA VAL A 104 -3.25 -5.25 5.50
C VAL A 104 -3.33 -3.99 4.65
N GLY A 105 -3.93 -2.91 5.17
CA GLY A 105 -3.96 -1.61 4.51
C GLY A 105 -2.57 -1.06 4.24
N HIS A 106 -1.68 -1.09 5.23
CA HIS A 106 -0.27 -0.68 5.07
C HIS A 106 0.42 -1.43 3.93
N VAL A 107 0.24 -2.76 3.88
CA VAL A 107 0.83 -3.59 2.82
C VAL A 107 0.24 -3.27 1.45
N THR A 108 -1.06 -3.01 1.37
CA THR A 108 -1.72 -2.60 0.13
C THR A 108 -1.14 -1.29 -0.40
N VAL A 109 -0.98 -0.30 0.46
CA VAL A 109 -0.35 0.98 0.09
C VAL A 109 1.09 0.80 -0.36
N ILE A 110 1.90 0.05 0.40
CA ILE A 110 3.29 -0.24 0.03
C ILE A 110 3.36 -0.92 -1.34
N PHE A 111 2.47 -1.87 -1.63
CA PHE A 111 2.38 -2.49 -2.95
C PHE A 111 2.09 -1.48 -4.05
N LEU A 112 1.15 -0.55 -3.85
CA LEU A 112 0.81 0.50 -4.82
C LEU A 112 1.99 1.45 -5.05
N LEU A 113 2.67 1.85 -4.00
CA LEU A 113 3.85 2.70 -4.09
C LEU A 113 5.03 1.99 -4.80
N LEU A 114 5.20 0.68 -4.59
CA LEU A 114 6.18 -0.13 -5.32
C LEU A 114 5.83 -0.21 -6.81
N LEU A 115 4.57 -0.40 -7.16
CA LEU A 115 4.10 -0.39 -8.54
C LEU A 115 4.37 0.96 -9.20
N ALA A 116 4.05 2.08 -8.54
CA ALA A 116 4.32 3.43 -9.03
C ALA A 116 5.83 3.66 -9.22
N ARG A 117 6.65 3.26 -8.24
CA ARG A 117 8.11 3.37 -8.31
C ARG A 117 8.70 2.56 -9.47
N TRP A 118 8.17 1.36 -9.70
CA TRP A 118 8.56 0.51 -10.81
C TRP A 118 8.27 1.18 -12.17
N ILE A 119 7.09 1.77 -12.34
CA ILE A 119 6.73 2.53 -13.54
C ILE A 119 7.72 3.71 -13.73
N LYS A 120 7.95 4.49 -12.67
CA LYS A 120 8.88 5.63 -12.66
C LYS A 120 10.30 5.24 -13.08
N CYS A 121 10.79 4.12 -12.55
CA CYS A 121 12.15 3.62 -12.81
C CYS A 121 12.29 2.81 -14.10
N SER A 122 11.42 3.05 -15.09
CA SER A 122 11.44 2.33 -16.38
C SER A 122 11.36 0.81 -16.24
N GLU A 123 10.44 0.38 -15.38
CA GLU A 123 10.12 -1.03 -15.15
C GLU A 123 11.26 -1.84 -14.50
N LYS A 124 12.00 -1.18 -13.60
CA LYS A 124 13.08 -1.81 -12.82
C LYS A 124 13.03 -1.36 -11.38
N LEU A 125 13.30 -2.28 -10.46
CA LEU A 125 13.54 -2.02 -9.05
C LEU A 125 14.72 -2.83 -8.56
N GLU A 126 15.40 -2.29 -7.57
CA GLU A 126 16.41 -2.97 -6.79
C GLU A 126 15.92 -3.14 -5.34
N MET A 127 16.59 -4.00 -4.57
CA MET A 127 16.26 -4.16 -3.14
C MET A 127 16.36 -2.83 -2.37
N ALA A 128 17.27 -1.95 -2.78
CA ALA A 128 17.45 -0.64 -2.18
C ALA A 128 16.20 0.25 -2.35
N ASP A 129 15.53 0.20 -3.51
CA ASP A 129 14.29 0.94 -3.76
C ASP A 129 13.16 0.48 -2.82
N LEU A 130 13.04 -0.84 -2.63
CA LEU A 130 12.06 -1.43 -1.72
C LEU A 130 12.30 -0.96 -0.29
N ILE A 131 13.54 -1.10 0.20
CA ILE A 131 13.91 -0.72 1.56
C ILE A 131 13.69 0.78 1.79
N GLU A 132 14.11 1.63 0.85
CA GLU A 132 13.92 3.09 0.94
C GLU A 132 12.43 3.43 1.04
N LEU A 133 11.61 2.85 0.18
CA LEU A 133 10.18 3.15 0.12
C LEU A 133 9.45 2.70 1.38
N VAL A 134 9.69 1.49 1.86
CA VAL A 134 9.11 0.99 3.12
C VAL A 134 9.54 1.85 4.29
N TYR A 135 10.82 2.21 4.37
CA TYR A 135 11.35 3.08 5.43
C TYR A 135 10.69 4.47 5.41
N ARG A 136 10.55 5.09 4.23
CA ARG A 136 9.90 6.40 4.11
C ARG A 136 8.44 6.34 4.51
N TYR A 137 7.70 5.33 4.03
CA TYR A 137 6.31 5.11 4.40
C TYR A 137 6.13 4.91 5.91
N SER A 138 6.89 4.00 6.52
CA SER A 138 6.86 3.77 7.96
C SER A 138 7.09 5.07 8.74
N ARG A 139 8.07 5.86 8.33
CA ARG A 139 8.41 7.11 8.99
C ARG A 139 7.27 8.14 8.95
N GLU A 140 6.52 8.23 7.84
CA GLU A 140 5.36 9.11 7.72
C GLU A 140 4.19 8.66 8.61
N ILE A 141 3.99 7.36 8.74
CA ILE A 141 2.86 6.83 9.53
C ILE A 141 3.21 6.71 11.01
N GLU A 142 4.35 6.11 11.34
CA GLU A 142 4.68 5.73 12.72
C GLU A 142 5.13 6.91 13.59
N HIS A 143 5.51 8.04 13.01
CA HIS A 143 5.94 9.21 13.75
C HIS A 143 4.80 10.22 14.01
N SER A 144 3.56 9.90 13.64
CA SER A 144 2.36 10.68 13.94
C SER A 144 1.31 9.79 14.58
N ASP A 145 0.97 10.06 15.83
CA ASP A 145 -0.15 9.38 16.51
C ASP A 145 -1.47 9.63 15.76
N GLU A 146 -1.67 10.84 15.20
CA GLU A 146 -2.85 11.17 14.42
C GLU A 146 -2.94 10.32 13.13
N ASN A 147 -1.83 10.13 12.43
CA ASN A 147 -1.80 9.29 11.23
C ASN A 147 -2.12 7.82 11.56
N LEU A 148 -1.57 7.31 12.66
CA LEU A 148 -1.85 5.95 13.14
C LEU A 148 -3.34 5.76 13.46
N ASP A 149 -3.96 6.70 14.19
CA ASP A 149 -5.38 6.64 14.53
C ASP A 149 -6.25 6.67 13.27
N ARG A 150 -5.97 7.56 12.33
CA ARG A 150 -6.71 7.68 11.06
C ARG A 150 -6.59 6.44 10.18
N VAL A 151 -5.39 5.85 10.10
CA VAL A 151 -5.15 4.61 9.35
C VAL A 151 -5.93 3.44 9.96
N GLU A 152 -6.05 3.38 11.28
CA GLU A 152 -6.79 2.33 11.98
C GLU A 152 -8.31 2.48 11.82
N GLU A 153 -8.82 3.70 11.64
CA GLU A 153 -10.24 3.99 11.43
C GLU A 153 -10.68 3.77 9.97
N LEU A 154 -9.76 3.72 9.02
CA LEU A 154 -10.09 3.55 7.61
C LEU A 154 -10.63 2.14 7.33
N ASP A 155 -11.73 2.07 6.60
CA ASP A 155 -12.23 0.81 6.03
C ASP A 155 -11.38 0.39 4.82
N TRP A 156 -10.42 -0.51 5.05
CA TRP A 156 -9.46 -0.98 4.04
C TRP A 156 -10.04 -2.00 3.07
N PHE A 157 -11.22 -2.53 3.37
CA PHE A 157 -11.85 -3.57 2.56
C PHE A 157 -13.18 -3.14 2.00
N ILE A 158 -13.54 -3.68 0.85
CA ILE A 158 -14.93 -3.69 0.40
C ILE A 158 -15.64 -4.75 1.24
N ARG A 159 -16.43 -4.32 2.21
CA ARG A 159 -17.32 -5.25 2.91
C ARG A 159 -18.46 -5.62 1.96
N ILE A 160 -18.44 -6.87 1.50
CA ILE A 160 -19.51 -7.49 0.70
C ILE A 160 -20.69 -7.79 1.60
#